data_91759077af9147d2a9097aa1c7597e87
#
_entry.id   91759077af9147d2a9097aa1c7597e87
#
_cell.length_a   1.000
_cell.length_b   1.000
_cell.length_c   1.000
_cell.angle_alpha   90.00
_cell.angle_beta   90.00
_cell.angle_gamma   90.00
#
_symmetry.space_group_name_H-M   'P 1'
#
loop_
_entity.id
_entity.type
_entity.pdbx_description
1 polymer ?
#
loop_
_entity_poly.entity_id
_entity_poly.type
_entity_poly.pdbx_seq_one_letter_code
_entity_poly.pdbx_strand_id
1 'polypeptide(L)'
;MAKPTDLVQGTLDLLILKTLSLEPKHGWAIAKRVQQISGEVLQVQQGSLYPALHRLEQKAWIKAKWKETETGRQAKFYSLTAAGRAQLEKEAENWNRLSAAINLVVQTT
;
A
#
# COMPACT_ATOMS: atom_id res chain seq x y z
N MET A 1 -9.02 14.80 -18.94
CA MET A 1 -9.08 13.73 -17.96
C MET A 1 -7.72 13.52 -17.33
N ALA A 2 -7.66 13.52 -16.02
CA ALA A 2 -6.39 13.37 -15.31
C ALA A 2 -5.83 11.97 -15.50
N LYS A 3 -4.53 11.89 -15.80
CA LYS A 3 -3.83 10.62 -15.92
C LYS A 3 -3.55 10.09 -14.51
N PRO A 4 -3.70 8.76 -14.27
CA PRO A 4 -3.33 8.23 -12.95
C PRO A 4 -1.89 8.54 -12.61
N THR A 5 -1.64 8.87 -11.36
CA THR A 5 -0.32 9.27 -10.89
C THR A 5 0.49 8.04 -10.46
N ASP A 6 1.72 7.95 -10.94
CA ASP A 6 2.66 6.93 -10.47
C ASP A 6 3.07 7.25 -9.05
N LEU A 7 3.20 6.20 -8.24
CA LEU A 7 3.49 6.35 -6.82
C LEU A 7 4.99 6.24 -6.56
N VAL A 8 5.52 7.15 -5.74
CA VAL A 8 6.88 7.01 -5.23
C VAL A 8 6.92 5.88 -4.20
N GLN A 9 8.09 5.27 -4.05
CA GLN A 9 8.26 4.06 -3.26
C GLN A 9 7.76 4.17 -1.82
N GLY A 10 8.09 5.25 -1.12
CA GLY A 10 7.67 5.42 0.28
C GLY A 10 6.16 5.53 0.42
N THR A 11 5.52 6.20 -0.53
CA THR A 11 4.07 6.33 -0.54
C THR A 11 3.40 4.98 -0.78
N LEU A 12 3.98 4.17 -1.67
CA LEU A 12 3.45 2.84 -1.97
C LEU A 12 3.50 1.94 -0.73
N ASP A 13 4.59 1.98 0.04
CA ASP A 13 4.71 1.19 1.26
C ASP A 13 3.59 1.54 2.25
N LEU A 14 3.34 2.83 2.45
CA LEU A 14 2.25 3.29 3.31
C LEU A 14 0.89 2.74 2.84
N LEU A 15 0.62 2.80 1.55
CA LEU A 15 -0.64 2.35 0.99
C LEU A 15 -0.83 0.84 1.13
N ILE A 16 0.23 0.06 0.94
CA ILE A 16 0.18 -1.39 1.14
C ILE A 16 -0.11 -1.72 2.59
N LEU A 17 0.62 -1.11 3.52
CA LEU A 17 0.43 -1.37 4.95
C LEU A 17 -0.99 -1.01 5.37
N LYS A 18 -1.50 0.13 4.93
CA LYS A 18 -2.86 0.56 5.27
C LYS A 18 -3.90 -0.40 4.72
N THR A 19 -3.76 -0.80 3.48
CA THR A 19 -4.71 -1.73 2.85
C THR A 19 -4.76 -3.06 3.61
N LEU A 20 -3.59 -3.58 3.99
CA LEU A 20 -3.53 -4.83 4.75
C LEU A 20 -3.99 -4.69 6.19
N SER A 21 -4.01 -3.47 6.74
CA SER A 21 -4.56 -3.24 8.08
C SER A 21 -6.06 -3.47 8.13
N LEU A 22 -6.73 -3.39 6.99
CA LEU A 22 -8.18 -3.59 6.89
C LEU A 22 -8.52 -5.08 6.81
N GLU A 23 -7.80 -5.82 5.99
CA GLU A 23 -7.94 -7.27 5.89
C GLU A 23 -6.79 -7.87 5.08
N PRO A 24 -6.47 -9.16 5.25
CA PRO A 24 -5.46 -9.82 4.41
C PRO A 24 -5.91 -9.87 2.95
N LYS A 25 -4.95 -9.76 2.02
CA LYS A 25 -5.24 -9.78 0.58
C LYS A 25 -4.06 -10.34 -0.21
N HIS A 26 -4.35 -10.91 -1.37
CA HIS A 26 -3.30 -11.22 -2.33
C HIS A 26 -2.86 -9.93 -3.03
N GLY A 27 -1.65 -9.97 -3.64
CA GLY A 27 -1.01 -8.75 -4.14
C GLY A 27 -1.86 -7.95 -5.12
N TRP A 28 -2.47 -8.65 -6.09
CA TRP A 28 -3.28 -7.97 -7.09
C TRP A 28 -4.48 -7.23 -6.45
N ALA A 29 -5.10 -7.83 -5.43
CA ALA A 29 -6.23 -7.21 -4.75
C ALA A 29 -5.81 -5.97 -3.97
N ILE A 30 -4.57 -5.92 -3.47
CA ILE A 30 -4.04 -4.72 -2.82
C ILE A 30 -4.03 -3.56 -3.82
N ALA A 31 -3.45 -3.77 -4.99
CA ALA A 31 -3.36 -2.75 -6.02
C ALA A 31 -4.74 -2.26 -6.44
N LYS A 32 -5.65 -3.20 -6.66
CA LYS A 32 -7.01 -2.87 -7.06
C LYS A 32 -7.75 -2.06 -6.00
N ARG A 33 -7.56 -2.41 -4.72
CA ARG A 33 -8.21 -1.71 -3.62
C ARG A 33 -7.70 -0.27 -3.48
N VAL A 34 -6.39 -0.07 -3.62
CA VAL A 34 -5.81 1.27 -3.60
C VAL A 34 -6.42 2.13 -4.71
N GLN A 35 -6.55 1.57 -5.90
CA GLN A 35 -7.15 2.27 -7.02
C GLN A 35 -8.60 2.65 -6.72
N GLN A 36 -9.38 1.72 -6.20
CA GLN A 36 -10.80 1.94 -5.88
C GLN A 36 -10.97 3.02 -4.80
N ILE A 37 -10.23 2.90 -3.70
CA ILE A 37 -10.35 3.83 -2.57
C ILE A 37 -9.98 5.25 -2.98
N SER A 38 -8.99 5.39 -3.86
CA SER A 38 -8.53 6.70 -4.32
C SER A 38 -9.37 7.31 -5.44
N GLY A 39 -10.51 6.71 -5.77
CA GLY A 39 -11.35 7.17 -6.86
C GLY A 39 -10.64 7.11 -8.20
N GLU A 40 -9.89 6.05 -8.43
CA GLU A 40 -9.14 5.78 -9.66
C GLU A 40 -7.95 6.73 -9.89
N VAL A 41 -7.63 7.58 -8.91
CA VAL A 41 -6.51 8.52 -9.06
C VAL A 41 -5.17 7.82 -8.94
N LEU A 42 -5.03 6.93 -7.95
CA LEU A 42 -3.77 6.23 -7.72
C LEU A 42 -3.76 4.88 -8.43
N GLN A 43 -2.70 4.64 -9.18
CA GLN A 43 -2.53 3.39 -9.90
C GLN A 43 -1.23 2.74 -9.46
N VAL A 44 -1.31 1.47 -9.06
CA VAL A 44 -0.15 0.72 -8.60
C VAL A 44 0.29 -0.22 -9.71
N GLN A 45 1.49 0.00 -10.23
CA GLN A 45 2.06 -0.84 -11.28
C GLN A 45 2.58 -2.15 -10.69
N GLN A 46 2.41 -3.26 -11.40
CA GLN A 46 2.91 -4.56 -10.95
C GLN A 46 4.43 -4.55 -10.76
N GLY A 47 5.13 -3.82 -11.64
CA GLY A 47 6.58 -3.69 -11.55
C GLY A 47 7.06 -3.02 -10.28
N SER A 48 6.21 -2.22 -9.63
CA SER A 48 6.52 -1.58 -8.34
C SER A 48 5.95 -2.36 -7.16
N LEU A 49 4.79 -2.97 -7.35
CA LEU A 49 4.05 -3.66 -6.29
C LEU A 49 4.82 -4.85 -5.72
N TYR A 50 5.24 -5.79 -6.57
CA TYR A 50 5.84 -7.02 -6.07
C TYR A 50 7.21 -6.81 -5.43
N PRO A 51 8.09 -5.94 -5.96
CA PRO A 51 9.31 -5.60 -5.23
C PRO A 51 9.02 -4.95 -3.87
N ALA A 52 7.97 -4.12 -3.78
CA ALA A 52 7.58 -3.50 -2.50
C ALA A 52 7.11 -4.55 -1.51
N LEU A 53 6.26 -5.48 -1.95
CA LEU A 53 5.79 -6.57 -1.08
C LEU A 53 6.95 -7.42 -0.57
N HIS A 54 7.89 -7.75 -1.45
CA HIS A 54 9.07 -8.52 -1.06
C HIS A 54 9.89 -7.79 0.00
N ARG A 55 10.11 -6.50 -0.19
CA ARG A 55 10.86 -5.66 0.74
C ARG A 55 10.17 -5.58 2.10
N LEU A 56 8.86 -5.39 2.12
CA LEU A 56 8.10 -5.31 3.36
C LEU A 56 8.07 -6.65 4.08
N GLU A 57 8.01 -7.74 3.34
CA GLU A 57 8.07 -9.09 3.91
C GLU A 57 9.44 -9.35 4.55
N GLN A 58 10.52 -8.92 3.90
CA GLN A 58 11.87 -9.05 4.46
C GLN A 58 12.03 -8.27 5.77
N LYS A 59 11.34 -7.15 5.91
CA LYS A 59 11.35 -6.36 7.14
C LYS A 59 10.41 -6.91 8.21
N ALA A 60 9.69 -7.97 7.89
CA ALA A 60 8.71 -8.60 8.78
C ALA A 60 7.56 -7.66 9.18
N TRP A 61 7.27 -6.68 8.35
CA TRP A 61 6.11 -5.80 8.53
C TRP A 61 4.85 -6.44 7.95
N ILE A 62 5.01 -7.33 6.98
CA ILE A 62 3.95 -8.16 6.46
C ILE A 62 4.44 -9.60 6.42
N LYS A 63 3.50 -10.54 6.43
CA LYS A 63 3.79 -11.96 6.27
C LYS A 63 2.90 -12.53 5.19
N ALA A 64 3.33 -13.61 4.59
CA ALA A 64 2.63 -14.21 3.47
C ALA A 64 2.24 -15.64 3.78
N LYS A 65 1.09 -16.06 3.22
CA LYS A 65 0.59 -17.42 3.34
C LYS A 65 -0.05 -17.79 2.02
N TRP A 66 0.27 -18.99 1.55
CA TRP A 66 -0.38 -19.52 0.36
C TRP A 66 -1.76 -20.05 0.72
N LYS A 67 -2.76 -19.67 -0.05
CA LYS A 67 -4.13 -20.12 0.13
C LYS A 67 -4.74 -20.47 -1.22
N GLU A 68 -5.69 -21.38 -1.21
CA GLU A 68 -6.46 -21.71 -2.38
C GLU A 68 -7.55 -20.63 -2.59
N THR A 69 -7.64 -20.14 -3.81
CA THR A 69 -8.68 -19.16 -4.18
C THR A 69 -9.97 -19.90 -4.57
N GLU A 70 -11.03 -19.14 -4.78
CA GLU A 70 -12.33 -19.68 -5.20
C GLU A 70 -12.24 -20.47 -6.51
N THR A 71 -11.28 -20.13 -7.37
CA THR A 71 -11.09 -20.83 -8.64
C THR A 71 -10.18 -22.05 -8.53
N GLY A 72 -9.78 -22.43 -7.32
CA GLY A 72 -8.91 -23.58 -7.10
C GLY A 72 -7.43 -23.30 -7.30
N ARG A 73 -7.06 -22.05 -7.55
CA ARG A 73 -5.65 -21.67 -7.72
C ARG A 73 -5.02 -21.29 -6.39
N GLN A 74 -3.74 -21.57 -6.25
CA GLN A 74 -2.97 -21.11 -5.10
C GLN A 74 -2.58 -19.66 -5.31
N ALA A 75 -2.82 -18.84 -4.28
CA ALA A 75 -2.42 -17.44 -4.30
C ALA A 75 -1.73 -17.09 -2.99
N LYS A 76 -0.76 -16.19 -3.07
CA LYS A 76 -0.02 -15.73 -1.92
C LYS A 76 -0.77 -14.58 -1.28
N PHE A 77 -1.28 -14.80 -0.06
CA PHE A 77 -2.01 -13.80 0.70
C PHE A 77 -1.08 -13.15 1.71
N TYR A 78 -1.15 -11.84 1.79
CA TYR A 78 -0.35 -11.04 2.70
C TYR A 78 -1.21 -10.53 3.84
N SER A 79 -0.61 -10.42 5.02
CA SER A 79 -1.27 -9.86 6.18
C SER A 79 -0.29 -9.00 6.97
N LEU A 80 -0.84 -8.02 7.69
CA LEU A 80 -0.04 -7.09 8.48
C LEU A 80 0.41 -7.78 9.77
N THR A 81 1.68 -7.62 10.13
CA THR A 81 2.20 -8.09 11.43
C THR A 81 2.03 -7.00 12.47
N ALA A 82 2.29 -7.32 13.75
CA ALA A 82 2.29 -6.33 14.82
C ALA A 82 3.33 -5.23 14.55
N ALA A 83 4.53 -5.65 14.08
CA ALA A 83 5.57 -4.69 13.71
C ALA A 83 5.12 -3.81 12.52
N GLY A 84 4.42 -4.39 11.56
CA GLY A 84 3.87 -3.66 10.43
C GLY A 84 2.81 -2.64 10.85
N ARG A 85 2.00 -2.99 11.83
CA ARG A 85 0.99 -2.07 12.35
C ARG A 85 1.64 -0.86 13.02
N ALA A 86 2.70 -1.09 13.79
CA ALA A 86 3.46 0.01 14.41
C ALA A 86 4.11 0.89 13.33
N GLN A 87 4.65 0.28 12.28
CA GLN A 87 5.25 1.01 11.19
C GLN A 87 4.22 1.82 10.41
N LEU A 88 3.03 1.27 10.22
CA LEU A 88 1.93 1.99 9.57
C LEU A 88 1.60 3.28 10.31
N GLU A 89 1.53 3.23 11.63
CA GLU A 89 1.24 4.42 12.44
C GLU A 89 2.29 5.51 12.22
N LYS A 90 3.57 5.13 12.20
CA LYS A 90 4.66 6.07 11.97
C LYS A 90 4.59 6.69 10.58
N GLU A 91 4.35 5.88 9.58
CA GLU A 91 4.30 6.37 8.21
C GLU A 91 3.08 7.24 7.95
N ALA A 92 1.93 6.88 8.52
CA ALA A 92 0.72 7.69 8.40
C ALA A 92 0.91 9.06 9.06
N GLU A 93 1.52 9.09 10.24
CA GLU A 93 1.80 10.34 10.94
C GLU A 93 2.76 11.22 10.14
N ASN A 94 3.83 10.61 9.61
CA ASN A 94 4.79 11.33 8.80
C ASN A 94 4.15 11.89 7.52
N TRP A 95 3.30 11.10 6.90
CA TRP A 95 2.58 11.54 5.69
C TRP A 95 1.65 12.71 6.00
N ASN A 96 0.90 12.63 7.10
CA ASN A 96 0.00 13.73 7.49
C ASN A 96 0.77 15.03 7.70
N ARG A 97 1.92 14.95 8.35
CA ARG A 97 2.76 16.12 8.61
C ARG A 97 3.35 16.67 7.32
N LEU A 98 3.86 15.78 6.46
CA LEU A 98 4.47 16.18 5.20
C LEU A 98 3.44 16.79 4.24
N SER A 99 2.29 16.15 4.08
CA SER A 99 1.26 16.63 3.17
C SER A 99 0.68 17.97 3.63
N ALA A 100 0.51 18.14 4.94
CA ALA A 100 0.05 19.41 5.49
C ALA A 100 1.05 20.54 5.20
N ALA A 101 2.35 20.25 5.39
CA ALA A 101 3.40 21.22 5.11
C ALA A 101 3.45 21.59 3.62
N ILE A 102 3.35 20.60 2.75
CA ILE A 102 3.33 20.82 1.31
C ILE A 102 2.12 21.68 0.92
N ASN A 103 0.95 21.38 1.48
CA ASN A 103 -0.25 22.16 1.21
C ASN A 103 -0.11 23.61 1.63
N LEU A 104 0.55 23.88 2.75
CA LEU A 104 0.82 25.25 3.20
C LEU A 104 1.64 26.01 2.17
N VAL A 105 2.68 25.38 1.64
CA VAL A 105 3.53 25.98 0.63
C VAL A 105 2.75 26.25 -0.67
N VAL A 106 2.00 25.24 -1.12
CA VAL A 106 1.25 25.33 -2.39
C VAL A 106 0.17 26.40 -2.31
N GLN A 107 -0.45 26.58 -1.14
CA GLN A 107 -1.54 27.53 -0.95
C GLN A 107 -1.05 28.95 -0.68
N THR A 108 0.25 29.15 -0.53
CA THR A 108 0.80 30.49 -0.30
C THR A 108 0.68 31.35 -1.55
N THR A 109 0.20 32.55 -1.41
CA THR A 109 0.02 33.52 -2.51
C THR A 109 1.25 34.41 -2.68
#